data_0a0459263afb1245139ebbbd73a7cef5
#
_entry.id   0a0459263afb1245139ebbbd73a7cef5
#
_cell.length_a   1.000
_cell.length_b   1.000
_cell.length_c   1.000
_cell.angle_alpha   90.00
_cell.angle_beta   90.00
_cell.angle_gamma   90.00
#
_symmetry.space_group_name_H-M   'P 1'
#
loop_
_entity.id
_entity.type
_entity.pdbx_description
1 polymer ?
#
loop_
_entity_poly.entity_id
_entity_poly.type
_entity_poly.pdbx_seq_one_letter_code
_entity_poly.pdbx_strand_id
1 'polypeptide(L)'
;QFFYVFHMPAFFIISGYLYRPHDWKRTIVSMMTPVVVFSLFNLCFQILISFLKEGCYDSTDLFRRIMVPYIGGVADPNVDYIVLFMGAWFPIVLMLVRLVVGDIKAFSFVGRYKVAVFLVVMAFMVTLPLWADMNNDICQMKPFLMFPSLPFFLLGMMLHDVDTQMLHKWLKRLVPLFFIVYLFMAIWNGRVEILNLHFGHNYLFFFIGAVSGSAVLFWLCSHFKD
;
A
#
# COMPACT_ATOMS: atom_id res chain seq x y z
N GLN A 1 0.77 6.00 -15.69
CA GLN A 1 1.95 5.39 -15.06
C GLN A 1 2.60 6.31 -14.00
N PHE A 2 2.78 7.61 -14.27
CA PHE A 2 3.41 8.57 -13.34
C PHE A 2 2.75 8.61 -11.96
N PHE A 3 1.42 8.68 -11.87
CA PHE A 3 0.71 8.71 -10.58
C PHE A 3 0.84 7.41 -9.78
N TYR A 4 0.93 6.27 -10.46
CA TYR A 4 1.03 4.97 -9.81
C TYR A 4 2.31 4.78 -8.99
N VAL A 5 3.39 5.47 -9.33
CA VAL A 5 4.69 5.37 -8.65
C VAL A 5 4.61 5.89 -7.22
N PHE A 6 3.87 6.98 -6.96
CA PHE A 6 3.95 7.66 -5.66
C PHE A 6 2.63 7.75 -4.88
N HIS A 7 1.45 7.63 -5.53
CA HIS A 7 0.19 7.90 -4.83
C HIS A 7 -0.07 6.94 -3.66
N MET A 8 0.14 5.64 -3.83
CA MET A 8 0.01 4.67 -2.73
C MET A 8 1.10 4.83 -1.66
N PRO A 9 2.39 4.93 -2.02
CA PRO A 9 3.44 5.31 -1.08
C PRO A 9 3.14 6.57 -0.27
N ALA A 10 2.62 7.64 -0.89
CA ALA A 10 2.25 8.87 -0.21
C ALA A 10 1.20 8.62 0.90
N PHE A 11 0.20 7.78 0.64
CA PHE A 11 -0.78 7.40 1.66
C PHE A 11 -0.15 6.64 2.83
N PHE A 12 0.80 5.74 2.58
CA PHE A 12 1.52 5.05 3.65
C PHE A 12 2.40 6.01 4.46
N ILE A 13 3.08 6.97 3.80
CA ILE A 13 3.87 8.00 4.48
C ILE A 13 2.98 8.88 5.37
N ILE A 14 1.85 9.38 4.86
CA ILE A 14 0.89 10.17 5.63
C ILE A 14 0.35 9.34 6.81
N SER A 15 -0.02 8.09 6.57
CA SER A 15 -0.54 7.21 7.62
C SER A 15 0.48 6.94 8.72
N GLY A 16 1.76 6.81 8.36
CA GLY A 16 2.86 6.70 9.32
C GLY A 16 3.12 7.99 10.07
N TYR A 17 3.09 9.14 9.40
CA TYR A 17 3.24 10.46 10.02
C TYR A 17 2.14 10.76 11.05
N LEU A 18 0.91 10.38 10.77
CA LEU A 18 -0.25 10.55 11.64
C LEU A 18 -0.47 9.37 12.60
N TYR A 19 0.46 8.40 12.59
CA TYR A 19 0.29 7.20 13.38
C TYR A 19 0.28 7.49 14.87
N ARG A 20 -0.75 6.97 15.54
CA ARG A 20 -0.85 6.88 16.99
C ARG A 20 -1.20 5.43 17.35
N PRO A 21 -0.48 4.82 18.29
CA PRO A 21 -0.78 3.45 18.69
C PRO A 21 -2.18 3.36 19.32
N HIS A 22 -2.92 2.34 18.92
CA HIS A 22 -4.25 2.05 19.43
C HIS A 22 -4.33 0.59 19.85
N ASP A 23 -5.42 0.21 20.50
CA ASP A 23 -5.72 -1.21 20.73
C ASP A 23 -5.96 -1.91 19.36
N TRP A 24 -5.34 -3.09 19.20
CA TRP A 24 -5.41 -3.86 17.96
C TRP A 24 -6.85 -4.16 17.51
N LYS A 25 -7.77 -4.40 18.46
CA LYS A 25 -9.19 -4.63 18.17
C LYS A 25 -9.83 -3.42 17.51
N ARG A 26 -9.53 -2.22 18.03
CA ARG A 26 -10.03 -0.96 17.46
C ARG A 26 -9.48 -0.72 16.06
N THR A 27 -8.21 -1.01 15.84
CA THR A 27 -7.60 -0.90 14.51
C THR A 27 -8.27 -1.83 13.50
N ILE A 28 -8.47 -3.11 13.86
CA ILE A 28 -9.17 -4.06 12.99
C ILE A 28 -10.58 -3.57 12.67
N VAL A 29 -11.38 -3.24 13.66
CA VAL A 29 -12.76 -2.79 13.44
C VAL A 29 -12.80 -1.53 12.58
N SER A 30 -11.98 -0.52 12.90
CA SER A 30 -11.96 0.75 12.16
C SER A 30 -11.56 0.58 10.69
N MET A 31 -10.61 -0.31 10.39
CA MET A 31 -10.14 -0.52 9.02
C MET A 31 -11.00 -1.51 8.24
N MET A 32 -11.56 -2.53 8.91
CA MET A 32 -12.37 -3.55 8.23
C MET A 32 -13.82 -3.13 8.02
N THR A 33 -14.40 -2.29 8.88
CA THR A 33 -15.78 -1.83 8.73
C THR A 33 -16.04 -1.23 7.34
N PRO A 34 -15.29 -0.23 6.85
CA PRO A 34 -15.51 0.30 5.51
C PRO A 34 -15.29 -0.76 4.42
N VAL A 35 -14.30 -1.65 4.57
CA VAL A 35 -14.06 -2.72 3.59
C VAL A 35 -15.29 -3.64 3.50
N VAL A 36 -15.83 -4.08 4.63
CA VAL A 36 -17.01 -4.95 4.66
C VAL A 36 -18.24 -4.25 4.08
N VAL A 37 -18.49 -3.00 4.49
CA VAL A 37 -19.65 -2.23 4.02
C VAL A 37 -19.61 -2.03 2.50
N PHE A 38 -18.48 -1.57 1.96
CA PHE A 38 -18.35 -1.37 0.51
C PHE A 38 -18.33 -2.69 -0.27
N SER A 39 -17.77 -3.75 0.30
CA SER A 39 -17.81 -5.08 -0.30
C SER A 39 -19.23 -5.63 -0.40
N LEU A 40 -20.01 -5.51 0.68
CA LEU A 40 -21.44 -5.91 0.67
C LEU A 40 -22.26 -5.09 -0.33
N PHE A 41 -22.05 -3.77 -0.37
CA PHE A 41 -22.71 -2.91 -1.32
C PHE A 41 -22.40 -3.32 -2.78
N ASN A 42 -21.14 -3.56 -3.09
CA ASN A 42 -20.71 -3.98 -4.42
C ASN A 42 -21.24 -5.39 -4.77
N LEU A 43 -21.29 -6.31 -3.80
CA LEU A 43 -21.89 -7.64 -3.98
C LEU A 43 -23.37 -7.52 -4.36
N CYS A 44 -24.15 -6.73 -3.61
CA CYS A 44 -25.56 -6.48 -3.92
C CYS A 44 -25.73 -5.91 -5.32
N PHE A 45 -24.86 -4.97 -5.71
CA PHE A 45 -24.89 -4.36 -7.04
C PHE A 45 -24.57 -5.37 -8.14
N GLN A 46 -23.59 -6.24 -7.94
CA GLN A 46 -23.25 -7.28 -8.91
C GLN A 46 -24.35 -8.34 -9.06
N ILE A 47 -24.96 -8.76 -7.95
CA ILE A 47 -26.11 -9.68 -7.98
C ILE A 47 -27.26 -9.05 -8.77
N LEU A 48 -27.55 -7.77 -8.56
CA LEU A 48 -28.60 -7.05 -9.29
C LEU A 48 -28.29 -7.00 -10.79
N ILE A 49 -27.04 -6.68 -11.18
CA ILE A 49 -26.63 -6.65 -12.60
C ILE A 49 -26.72 -8.02 -13.23
N SER A 50 -26.26 -9.08 -12.57
CA SER A 50 -26.35 -10.46 -13.09
C SER A 50 -27.80 -10.87 -13.28
N PHE A 51 -28.68 -10.56 -12.34
CA PHE A 51 -30.09 -10.84 -12.45
C PHE A 51 -30.76 -10.11 -13.64
N LEU A 52 -30.37 -8.85 -13.87
CA LEU A 52 -30.90 -8.05 -14.98
C LEU A 52 -30.37 -8.52 -16.36
N LYS A 53 -29.16 -9.07 -16.42
CA LYS A 53 -28.56 -9.51 -17.68
C LYS A 53 -28.90 -10.95 -18.04
N GLU A 54 -28.83 -11.85 -17.07
CA GLU A 54 -28.85 -13.30 -17.30
C GLU A 54 -30.10 -13.98 -16.74
N GLY A 55 -30.92 -13.26 -15.98
CA GLY A 55 -32.14 -13.77 -15.34
C GLY A 55 -31.90 -14.76 -14.20
N CYS A 56 -30.66 -15.12 -13.94
CA CYS A 56 -30.27 -16.01 -12.83
C CYS A 56 -28.88 -15.63 -12.29
N TYR A 57 -28.64 -16.01 -11.06
CA TYR A 57 -27.34 -15.86 -10.39
C TYR A 57 -26.83 -17.26 -9.98
N ASP A 58 -25.67 -17.63 -10.51
CA ASP A 58 -25.02 -18.87 -10.11
C ASP A 58 -24.27 -18.65 -8.78
N SER A 59 -24.76 -19.28 -7.73
CA SER A 59 -24.16 -19.20 -6.39
C SER A 59 -23.05 -20.25 -6.14
N THR A 60 -22.79 -21.11 -7.12
CA THR A 60 -21.73 -22.12 -6.98
C THR A 60 -20.37 -21.42 -6.83
N ASP A 61 -19.60 -21.85 -5.84
CA ASP A 61 -18.28 -21.29 -5.50
C ASP A 61 -18.25 -19.79 -5.12
N LEU A 62 -19.39 -19.22 -4.69
CA LEU A 62 -19.47 -17.80 -4.28
C LEU A 62 -18.36 -17.42 -3.30
N PHE A 63 -18.10 -18.27 -2.30
CA PHE A 63 -17.04 -18.00 -1.31
C PHE A 63 -15.65 -17.90 -1.95
N ARG A 64 -15.32 -18.79 -2.88
CA ARG A 64 -14.06 -18.77 -3.62
C ARG A 64 -13.95 -17.52 -4.49
N ARG A 65 -14.99 -17.19 -5.23
CA ARG A 65 -15.07 -16.01 -6.11
C ARG A 65 -14.89 -14.69 -5.33
N ILE A 66 -15.36 -14.65 -4.08
CA ILE A 66 -15.21 -13.50 -3.19
C ILE A 66 -13.82 -13.45 -2.55
N MET A 67 -13.31 -14.57 -2.04
CA MET A 67 -12.11 -14.59 -1.21
C MET A 67 -10.80 -14.47 -1.99
N VAL A 68 -10.70 -15.08 -3.16
CA VAL A 68 -9.47 -15.09 -3.95
C VAL A 68 -8.94 -13.67 -4.26
N PRO A 69 -9.74 -12.67 -4.64
CA PRO A 69 -9.26 -11.32 -4.87
C PRO A 69 -8.64 -10.63 -3.65
N TYR A 70 -8.97 -11.07 -2.43
CA TYR A 70 -8.49 -10.45 -1.17
C TYR A 70 -7.30 -11.17 -0.56
N ILE A 71 -7.31 -12.50 -0.61
CA ILE A 71 -6.26 -13.32 -0.01
C ILE A 71 -5.11 -13.53 -1.01
N GLY A 72 -5.42 -13.55 -2.29
CA GLY A 72 -4.52 -13.98 -3.35
C GLY A 72 -4.62 -15.48 -3.58
N GLY A 73 -3.94 -15.98 -4.59
CA GLY A 73 -3.94 -17.38 -5.03
C GLY A 73 -3.99 -17.44 -6.55
N VAL A 74 -3.82 -18.64 -7.11
CA VAL A 74 -3.92 -18.86 -8.55
C VAL A 74 -5.35 -18.56 -8.99
N ALA A 75 -5.49 -17.46 -9.73
CA ALA A 75 -6.75 -17.13 -10.37
C ALA A 75 -6.99 -18.10 -11.52
N ASP A 76 -8.05 -18.88 -11.45
CA ASP A 76 -8.50 -19.69 -12.58
C ASP A 76 -9.05 -18.76 -13.65
N PRO A 77 -8.46 -18.74 -14.88
CA PRO A 77 -8.89 -17.83 -15.94
C PRO A 77 -10.34 -18.08 -16.41
N ASN A 78 -10.92 -19.24 -16.06
CA ASN A 78 -12.30 -19.58 -16.41
C ASN A 78 -13.34 -19.20 -15.34
N VAL A 79 -12.89 -18.63 -14.23
CA VAL A 79 -13.78 -18.20 -13.12
C VAL A 79 -13.88 -16.68 -13.12
N ASP A 80 -15.11 -16.17 -13.27
CA ASP A 80 -15.41 -14.75 -13.09
C ASP A 80 -15.34 -14.38 -11.61
N TYR A 81 -14.22 -13.78 -11.20
CA TYR A 81 -14.03 -13.35 -9.81
C TYR A 81 -14.84 -12.11 -9.50
N ILE A 82 -15.54 -12.16 -8.38
CA ILE A 82 -16.28 -11.02 -7.85
C ILE A 82 -15.32 -10.12 -7.12
N VAL A 83 -14.83 -9.08 -7.77
CA VAL A 83 -14.02 -8.05 -7.13
C VAL A 83 -14.96 -7.15 -6.32
N LEU A 84 -15.20 -7.51 -5.06
CA LEU A 84 -16.16 -6.83 -4.20
C LEU A 84 -15.79 -5.36 -3.94
N PHE A 85 -14.51 -5.07 -3.80
CA PHE A 85 -14.01 -3.70 -3.67
C PHE A 85 -12.54 -3.63 -4.10
N MET A 86 -12.29 -3.04 -5.26
CA MET A 86 -10.96 -3.01 -5.88
C MET A 86 -9.89 -2.31 -5.01
N GLY A 87 -10.30 -1.39 -4.14
CA GLY A 87 -9.44 -0.68 -3.19
C GLY A 87 -9.25 -1.39 -1.84
N ALA A 88 -9.89 -2.52 -1.59
CA ALA A 88 -9.85 -3.20 -0.27
C ALA A 88 -8.46 -3.66 0.15
N TRP A 89 -7.57 -3.95 -0.80
CA TRP A 89 -6.19 -4.34 -0.49
C TRP A 89 -5.44 -3.27 0.32
N PHE A 90 -5.67 -1.98 0.04
CA PHE A 90 -4.96 -0.90 0.72
C PHE A 90 -5.31 -0.81 2.22
N PRO A 91 -6.60 -0.74 2.65
CA PRO A 91 -6.96 -0.78 4.06
C PRO A 91 -6.48 -2.05 4.78
N ILE A 92 -6.52 -3.21 4.10
CA ILE A 92 -6.04 -4.48 4.66
C ILE A 92 -4.53 -4.42 4.91
N VAL A 93 -3.75 -3.98 3.93
CA VAL A 93 -2.29 -3.83 4.06
C VAL A 93 -1.95 -2.78 5.11
N LEU A 94 -2.65 -1.65 5.12
CA LEU A 94 -2.44 -0.60 6.13
C LEU A 94 -2.77 -1.12 7.54
N MET A 95 -3.83 -1.89 7.69
CA MET A 95 -4.16 -2.55 8.96
C MET A 95 -3.02 -3.46 9.42
N LEU A 96 -2.51 -4.34 8.53
CA LEU A 96 -1.42 -5.25 8.85
C LEU A 96 -0.14 -4.49 9.26
N VAL A 97 0.23 -3.44 8.51
CA VAL A 97 1.37 -2.58 8.85
C VAL A 97 1.21 -1.97 10.24
N ARG A 98 0.04 -1.42 10.58
CA ARG A 98 -0.24 -0.83 11.91
C ARG A 98 -0.15 -1.86 13.02
N LEU A 99 -0.73 -3.05 12.82
CA LEU A 99 -0.68 -4.14 13.79
C LEU A 99 0.77 -4.55 14.11
N VAL A 100 1.60 -4.64 13.07
CA VAL A 100 3.02 -5.03 13.21
C VAL A 100 3.87 -3.89 13.79
N VAL A 101 3.54 -2.62 13.53
CA VAL A 101 4.36 -1.50 14.01
C VAL A 101 4.17 -1.22 15.50
N GLY A 102 2.99 -1.52 16.07
CA GLY A 102 2.84 -1.27 17.51
C GLY A 102 1.44 -1.42 18.08
N ASP A 103 0.40 -1.62 17.29
CA ASP A 103 -0.95 -1.83 17.82
C ASP A 103 -1.04 -3.19 18.56
N ILE A 104 -0.23 -4.19 18.15
CA ILE A 104 -0.01 -5.42 18.93
C ILE A 104 1.24 -5.24 19.80
N LYS A 105 1.07 -5.33 21.11
CA LYS A 105 2.17 -5.13 22.10
C LYS A 105 3.39 -6.03 21.85
N ALA A 106 3.19 -7.25 21.36
CA ALA A 106 4.28 -8.17 21.04
C ALA A 106 5.22 -7.62 19.94
N PHE A 107 4.72 -6.78 19.04
CA PHE A 107 5.49 -6.17 17.95
C PHE A 107 5.88 -4.72 18.22
N SER A 108 5.66 -4.20 19.42
CA SER A 108 5.99 -2.80 19.78
C SER A 108 7.48 -2.44 19.57
N PHE A 109 8.36 -3.44 19.48
CA PHE A 109 9.77 -3.25 19.16
C PHE A 109 9.98 -2.66 17.76
N VAL A 110 9.09 -2.96 16.79
CA VAL A 110 9.16 -2.43 15.42
C VAL A 110 9.08 -0.90 15.41
N GLY A 111 8.12 -0.34 16.15
CA GLY A 111 8.01 1.10 16.29
C GLY A 111 9.16 1.72 17.10
N ARG A 112 9.73 0.97 18.08
CA ARG A 112 10.87 1.43 18.90
C ARG A 112 12.17 1.48 18.09
N TYR A 113 12.42 0.47 17.26
CA TYR A 113 13.63 0.35 16.44
C TYR A 113 13.34 0.66 14.97
N LYS A 114 12.47 1.63 14.68
CA LYS A 114 11.96 1.95 13.35
C LYS A 114 13.04 2.13 12.28
N VAL A 115 14.19 2.73 12.62
CA VAL A 115 15.31 2.91 11.68
C VAL A 115 15.96 1.57 11.33
N ALA A 116 16.23 0.72 12.33
CA ALA A 116 16.83 -0.60 12.08
C ALA A 116 15.89 -1.49 11.26
N VAL A 117 14.61 -1.53 11.63
CA VAL A 117 13.59 -2.29 10.88
C VAL A 117 13.45 -1.77 9.45
N PHE A 118 13.43 -0.44 9.27
CA PHE A 118 13.44 0.17 7.94
C PHE A 118 14.60 -0.32 7.08
N LEU A 119 15.83 -0.29 7.61
CA LEU A 119 17.02 -0.74 6.88
C LEU A 119 16.96 -2.24 6.54
N VAL A 120 16.51 -3.08 7.48
CA VAL A 120 16.37 -4.53 7.27
C VAL A 120 15.32 -4.82 6.20
N VAL A 121 14.16 -4.19 6.26
CA VAL A 121 13.10 -4.41 5.27
C VAL A 121 13.50 -3.85 3.90
N MET A 122 14.19 -2.71 3.85
CA MET A 122 14.74 -2.18 2.59
C MET A 122 15.74 -3.17 1.96
N ALA A 123 16.68 -3.68 2.76
CA ALA A 123 17.67 -4.68 2.29
C ALA A 123 16.95 -5.95 1.80
N PHE A 124 15.95 -6.44 2.54
CA PHE A 124 15.13 -7.57 2.15
C PHE A 124 14.43 -7.33 0.80
N MET A 125 13.75 -6.19 0.62
CA MET A 125 13.02 -5.88 -0.61
C MET A 125 13.93 -5.69 -1.83
N VAL A 126 15.14 -5.15 -1.63
CA VAL A 126 16.13 -4.98 -2.71
C VAL A 126 16.72 -6.33 -3.14
N THR A 127 16.93 -7.23 -2.19
CA THR A 127 17.55 -8.54 -2.47
C THR A 127 16.52 -9.63 -2.84
N LEU A 128 15.25 -9.43 -2.52
CA LEU A 128 14.19 -10.42 -2.74
C LEU A 128 14.16 -11.00 -4.18
N PRO A 129 14.27 -10.19 -5.25
CA PRO A 129 14.27 -10.72 -6.62
C PRO A 129 15.48 -11.61 -6.97
N LEU A 130 16.52 -11.61 -6.15
CA LEU A 130 17.73 -12.42 -6.38
C LEU A 130 17.57 -13.88 -5.95
N TRP A 131 16.62 -14.17 -5.04
CA TRP A 131 16.46 -15.48 -4.43
C TRP A 131 15.02 -15.99 -4.35
N ALA A 132 14.05 -15.18 -4.74
CA ALA A 132 12.64 -15.54 -4.77
C ALA A 132 12.04 -15.29 -6.16
N ASP A 133 11.26 -16.25 -6.64
CA ASP A 133 10.41 -16.02 -7.81
C ASP A 133 9.22 -15.16 -7.40
N MET A 134 9.18 -13.94 -7.92
CA MET A 134 8.12 -12.96 -7.65
C MET A 134 6.77 -13.39 -8.22
N ASN A 135 6.76 -14.37 -9.12
CA ASN A 135 5.52 -14.96 -9.67
C ASN A 135 4.98 -16.11 -8.79
N ASN A 136 5.68 -16.46 -7.70
CA ASN A 136 5.22 -17.50 -6.79
C ASN A 136 3.93 -17.06 -6.07
N ASP A 137 3.01 -17.99 -5.85
CA ASP A 137 1.72 -17.77 -5.19
C ASP A 137 1.83 -17.08 -3.83
N ILE A 138 2.86 -17.40 -3.04
CA ILE A 138 3.11 -16.79 -1.73
C ILE A 138 3.42 -15.29 -1.87
N CYS A 139 4.25 -14.90 -2.84
CA CYS A 139 4.57 -13.51 -3.11
C CYS A 139 3.35 -12.74 -3.65
N GLN A 140 2.47 -13.40 -4.37
CA GLN A 140 1.25 -12.80 -4.92
C GLN A 140 0.10 -12.67 -3.89
N MET A 141 0.23 -13.25 -2.70
CA MET A 141 -0.75 -13.03 -1.63
C MET A 141 -0.80 -11.56 -1.23
N LYS A 142 -2.00 -10.98 -1.14
CA LYS A 142 -2.17 -9.56 -0.78
C LYS A 142 -1.56 -9.17 0.57
N PRO A 143 -1.56 -10.01 1.63
CA PRO A 143 -0.84 -9.72 2.86
C PRO A 143 0.66 -9.48 2.68
N PHE A 144 1.30 -10.08 1.65
CA PHE A 144 2.71 -9.88 1.35
C PHE A 144 3.03 -8.42 0.98
N LEU A 145 2.06 -7.67 0.46
CA LEU A 145 2.18 -6.24 0.17
C LEU A 145 2.51 -5.39 1.41
N MET A 146 2.40 -5.95 2.60
CA MET A 146 2.86 -5.30 3.83
C MET A 146 4.35 -4.98 3.78
N PHE A 147 5.18 -5.89 3.25
CA PHE A 147 6.64 -5.71 3.22
C PHE A 147 7.08 -4.51 2.36
N PRO A 148 6.64 -4.36 1.10
CA PRO A 148 6.99 -3.18 0.32
C PRO A 148 6.35 -1.88 0.83
N SER A 149 5.27 -1.96 1.61
CA SER A 149 4.56 -0.78 2.15
C SER A 149 5.15 -0.31 3.47
N LEU A 150 5.74 -1.22 4.27
CA LEU A 150 6.27 -0.93 5.60
C LEU A 150 7.36 0.16 5.60
N PRO A 151 8.34 0.21 4.68
CA PRO A 151 9.34 1.28 4.65
C PRO A 151 8.74 2.67 4.49
N PHE A 152 7.69 2.83 3.69
CA PHE A 152 7.02 4.12 3.53
C PHE A 152 6.30 4.56 4.82
N PHE A 153 5.65 3.63 5.51
CA PHE A 153 5.00 3.89 6.77
C PHE A 153 6.03 4.28 7.86
N LEU A 154 7.12 3.52 7.98
CA LEU A 154 8.20 3.82 8.92
C LEU A 154 8.88 5.15 8.62
N LEU A 155 9.06 5.50 7.33
CA LEU A 155 9.53 6.83 6.92
C LEU A 155 8.59 7.92 7.41
N GLY A 156 7.27 7.74 7.28
CA GLY A 156 6.28 8.67 7.82
C GLY A 156 6.42 8.86 9.33
N MET A 157 6.59 7.79 10.09
CA MET A 157 6.85 7.84 11.53
C MET A 157 8.16 8.56 11.88
N MET A 158 9.20 8.39 11.09
CA MET A 158 10.47 9.11 11.29
C MET A 158 10.31 10.61 11.00
N LEU A 159 9.55 10.96 9.96
CA LEU A 159 9.25 12.35 9.62
C LEU A 159 8.41 13.05 10.72
N HIS A 160 7.57 12.30 11.43
CA HIS A 160 6.80 12.85 12.57
C HIS A 160 7.71 13.36 13.71
N ASP A 161 8.88 12.76 13.89
CA ASP A 161 9.84 13.15 14.93
C ASP A 161 10.67 14.38 14.54
N VAL A 162 10.62 14.79 13.29
CA VAL A 162 11.35 15.98 12.80
C VAL A 162 10.51 17.23 13.03
N ASP A 163 11.16 18.32 13.42
CA ASP A 163 10.49 19.61 13.55
C ASP A 163 9.81 20.01 12.23
N THR A 164 8.51 20.31 12.33
CA THR A 164 7.66 20.65 11.18
C THR A 164 8.15 21.89 10.43
N GLN A 165 8.69 22.89 11.15
CA GLN A 165 9.24 24.11 10.52
C GLN A 165 10.52 23.80 9.71
N MET A 166 11.37 22.96 10.29
CA MET A 166 12.58 22.49 9.61
C MET A 166 12.23 21.65 8.40
N LEU A 167 11.29 20.71 8.54
CA LEU A 167 10.83 19.86 7.44
C LEU A 167 10.26 20.68 6.29
N HIS A 168 9.39 21.65 6.58
CA HIS A 168 8.81 22.54 5.56
C HIS A 168 9.87 23.37 4.83
N LYS A 169 10.85 23.92 5.56
CA LYS A 169 11.97 24.67 4.98
C LYS A 169 12.81 23.82 4.03
N TRP A 170 13.17 22.59 4.45
CA TRP A 170 13.92 21.66 3.62
C TRP A 170 13.11 21.21 2.39
N LEU A 171 11.83 20.89 2.58
CA LEU A 171 10.93 20.50 1.51
C LEU A 171 10.89 21.60 0.43
N LYS A 172 10.58 22.85 0.83
CA LYS A 172 10.52 24.00 -0.08
C LYS A 172 11.82 24.21 -0.89
N ARG A 173 12.98 24.01 -0.23
CA ARG A 173 14.29 24.19 -0.89
C ARG A 173 14.63 23.06 -1.87
N LEU A 174 14.23 21.82 -1.54
CA LEU A 174 14.64 20.64 -2.30
C LEU A 174 13.58 20.15 -3.31
N VAL A 175 12.39 20.77 -3.37
CA VAL A 175 11.32 20.38 -4.30
C VAL A 175 11.77 20.31 -5.76
N PRO A 176 12.54 21.28 -6.31
CA PRO A 176 12.98 21.16 -7.70
C PRO A 176 13.84 19.91 -7.94
N LEU A 177 14.71 19.57 -6.96
CA LEU A 177 15.53 18.35 -7.00
C LEU A 177 14.65 17.09 -6.93
N PHE A 178 13.69 17.06 -5.99
CA PHE A 178 12.75 15.93 -5.86
C PHE A 178 11.93 15.76 -7.14
N PHE A 179 11.51 16.83 -7.78
CA PHE A 179 10.76 16.75 -9.03
C PHE A 179 11.60 16.14 -10.16
N ILE A 180 12.86 16.58 -10.31
CA ILE A 180 13.78 16.00 -11.30
C ILE A 180 14.04 14.53 -11.03
N VAL A 181 14.35 14.16 -9.77
CA VAL A 181 14.58 12.78 -9.37
C VAL A 181 13.34 11.91 -9.62
N TYR A 182 12.16 12.41 -9.26
CA TYR A 182 10.90 11.72 -9.52
C TYR A 182 10.69 11.45 -11.01
N LEU A 183 10.83 12.46 -11.88
CA LEU A 183 10.67 12.29 -13.32
C LEU A 183 11.69 11.29 -13.89
N PHE A 184 12.95 11.43 -13.49
CA PHE A 184 14.01 10.52 -13.93
C PHE A 184 13.70 9.07 -13.52
N MET A 185 13.34 8.83 -12.26
CA MET A 185 13.02 7.50 -11.76
C MET A 185 11.74 6.94 -12.38
N ALA A 186 10.71 7.76 -12.59
CA ALA A 186 9.46 7.33 -13.21
C ALA A 186 9.64 6.90 -14.68
N ILE A 187 10.61 7.48 -15.39
CA ILE A 187 10.92 7.12 -16.78
C ILE A 187 11.87 5.92 -16.83
N TRP A 188 12.94 5.96 -16.03
CA TRP A 188 14.03 4.98 -16.12
C TRP A 188 13.70 3.65 -15.43
N ASN A 189 12.98 3.66 -14.30
CA ASN A 189 12.65 2.44 -13.58
C ASN A 189 11.62 1.55 -14.30
N GLY A 190 10.94 2.06 -15.33
CA GLY A 190 9.96 1.31 -16.09
C GLY A 190 8.59 1.18 -15.40
N ARG A 191 7.84 0.13 -15.78
CA ARG A 191 6.48 -0.11 -15.24
C ARG A 191 6.53 -0.52 -13.79
N VAL A 192 5.73 0.16 -12.96
CA VAL A 192 5.55 -0.17 -11.55
C VAL A 192 4.10 -0.59 -11.32
N GLU A 193 3.91 -1.72 -10.66
CA GLU A 193 2.60 -2.28 -10.33
C GLU A 193 2.68 -2.94 -8.94
N ILE A 194 2.44 -2.15 -7.89
CA ILE A 194 2.62 -2.57 -6.49
C ILE A 194 1.78 -3.80 -6.16
N LEU A 195 0.55 -3.86 -6.69
CA LEU A 195 -0.39 -4.93 -6.44
C LEU A 195 0.13 -6.31 -6.88
N ASN A 196 0.96 -6.35 -7.92
CA ASN A 196 1.59 -7.53 -8.47
C ASN A 196 3.08 -7.63 -8.12
N LEU A 197 3.54 -6.86 -7.12
CA LEU A 197 4.93 -6.78 -6.66
C LEU A 197 5.93 -6.46 -7.78
N HIS A 198 5.47 -5.77 -8.81
CA HIS A 198 6.33 -5.35 -9.91
C HIS A 198 6.83 -3.92 -9.65
N PHE A 199 8.11 -3.79 -9.33
CA PHE A 199 8.73 -2.53 -8.92
C PHE A 199 9.62 -1.90 -10.00
N GLY A 200 9.43 -2.29 -11.26
CA GLY A 200 10.31 -1.89 -12.36
C GLY A 200 11.65 -2.62 -12.31
N HIS A 201 12.75 -1.93 -12.59
CA HIS A 201 14.08 -2.53 -12.59
C HIS A 201 14.55 -2.93 -11.19
N ASN A 202 14.25 -2.10 -10.17
CA ASN A 202 14.67 -2.36 -8.79
C ASN A 202 13.76 -1.64 -7.78
N TYR A 203 13.52 -2.31 -6.64
CA TYR A 203 12.75 -1.74 -5.54
C TYR A 203 13.34 -0.43 -4.99
N LEU A 204 14.67 -0.29 -4.94
CA LEU A 204 15.32 0.93 -4.46
C LEU A 204 14.99 2.14 -5.35
N PHE A 205 15.02 1.96 -6.67
CA PHE A 205 14.66 3.03 -7.62
C PHE A 205 13.19 3.40 -7.52
N PHE A 206 12.32 2.40 -7.38
CA PHE A 206 10.92 2.64 -7.06
C PHE A 206 10.77 3.45 -5.77
N PHE A 207 11.45 3.06 -4.69
CA PHE A 207 11.38 3.73 -3.39
C PHE A 207 11.81 5.20 -3.49
N ILE A 208 12.97 5.48 -4.13
CA ILE A 208 13.47 6.85 -4.34
C ILE A 208 12.49 7.68 -5.15
N GLY A 209 11.97 7.15 -6.25
CA GLY A 209 10.96 7.81 -7.09
C GLY A 209 9.67 8.09 -6.33
N ALA A 210 9.19 7.12 -5.56
CA ALA A 210 7.97 7.25 -4.77
C ALA A 210 8.08 8.29 -3.65
N VAL A 211 9.19 8.31 -2.92
CA VAL A 211 9.46 9.32 -1.88
C VAL A 211 9.59 10.71 -2.49
N SER A 212 10.31 10.84 -3.62
CA SER A 212 10.48 12.11 -4.31
C SER A 212 9.15 12.65 -4.85
N GLY A 213 8.31 11.80 -5.47
CA GLY A 213 6.97 12.18 -5.93
C GLY A 213 6.04 12.55 -4.77
N SER A 214 6.10 11.82 -3.65
CA SER A 214 5.34 12.16 -2.45
C SER A 214 5.75 13.49 -1.85
N ALA A 215 7.06 13.81 -1.83
CA ALA A 215 7.57 15.09 -1.35
C ALA A 215 7.06 16.27 -2.20
N VAL A 216 7.03 16.12 -3.52
CA VAL A 216 6.45 17.11 -4.44
C VAL A 216 4.96 17.30 -4.17
N LEU A 217 4.20 16.20 -4.01
CA LEU A 217 2.78 16.27 -3.68
C LEU A 217 2.53 17.01 -2.37
N PHE A 218 3.28 16.70 -1.31
CA PHE A 218 3.13 17.36 -0.01
C PHE A 218 3.45 18.84 -0.07
N TRP A 219 4.47 19.21 -0.85
CA TRP A 219 4.77 20.63 -1.07
C TRP A 219 3.64 21.34 -1.82
N LEU A 220 3.10 20.75 -2.90
CA LEU A 220 1.97 21.30 -3.62
C LEU A 220 0.76 21.51 -2.69
N CYS A 221 0.39 20.50 -1.91
CA CYS A 221 -0.71 20.59 -0.96
C CYS A 221 -0.49 21.69 0.10
N SER A 222 0.76 21.90 0.54
CA SER A 222 1.08 22.96 1.50
C SER A 222 0.97 24.37 0.90
N HIS A 223 1.19 24.50 -0.42
CA HIS A 223 1.12 25.79 -1.12
C HIS A 223 -0.31 26.25 -1.39
N PHE A 224 -1.26 25.32 -1.53
CA PHE A 224 -2.68 25.64 -1.72
C PHE A 224 -3.42 25.95 -0.39
N LYS A 225 -2.75 25.91 0.74
CA LYS A 225 -3.34 26.20 2.04
C LYS A 225 -3.23 27.68 2.43
N ASP A 226 -2.40 28.44 1.74
CA ASP A 226 -2.21 29.88 1.88
C ASP A 226 -3.04 30.63 0.83
#